data_4c1363441af736564da939931b8dee88
#
_entry.id   4c1363441af736564da939931b8dee88
#
_cell.length_a   1.000
_cell.length_b   1.000
_cell.length_c   1.000
_cell.angle_alpha   90.00
_cell.angle_beta   90.00
_cell.angle_gamma   90.00
#
_symmetry.space_group_name_H-M   'P 1'
#
loop_
_entity.id
_entity.type
_entity.pdbx_description
1 polymer ?
#
loop_
_entity_poly.entity_id
_entity_poly.type
_entity_poly.pdbx_seq_one_letter_code
_entity_poly.pdbx_strand_id
1 'polypeptide(L)'
;MSVGGASRTLAKLRELLDDDLFLRTNRGLVPTPRARELNGGVAELLVNYGRLFEKEVFRPSDVRRIFRILCVDNAIFTFLTPSVSALLEKAPSIGVEFRPIRADFGRLLSSGEADFAIFPFVPSDPNLHSLRLADDVFVLVCGRHHPLAKLAQERTLTRKDFKAYRQIRVMTGPLNDLDDPWFDAEADIPLMAENIAVWSSFFIPIAQILCQTNLWGAVPLQLAVQLQKLMPDLIILGRPKNAVVYGPTLIWHNRTHQDPASVWVRSVIVSAPKTLADVNSIHFIED
;
A
#
# COMPACT_ATOMS: atom_id res chain seq x y z
N MET A 1 -5.92 -39.59 22.55
CA MET A 1 -7.06 -40.43 22.10
C MET A 1 -7.37 -41.44 23.20
N SER A 2 -8.62 -41.58 23.63
CA SER A 2 -8.99 -42.59 24.64
C SER A 2 -9.01 -44.01 24.03
N VAL A 3 -8.78 -45.06 24.85
CA VAL A 3 -8.85 -46.45 24.39
C VAL A 3 -10.18 -46.76 23.69
N GLY A 4 -11.29 -46.26 24.20
CA GLY A 4 -12.62 -46.44 23.57
C GLY A 4 -12.78 -45.71 22.22
N GLY A 5 -12.06 -44.59 22.02
CA GLY A 5 -12.01 -43.89 20.72
C GLY A 5 -11.22 -44.67 19.66
N ALA A 6 -10.07 -45.22 20.04
CA ALA A 6 -9.24 -46.03 19.18
C ALA A 6 -9.99 -47.31 18.72
N SER A 7 -10.69 -47.98 19.66
CA SER A 7 -11.48 -49.17 19.35
C SER A 7 -12.62 -48.94 18.34
N ARG A 8 -13.36 -47.82 18.49
CA ARG A 8 -14.43 -47.43 17.53
C ARG A 8 -13.88 -47.08 16.15
N THR A 9 -12.72 -46.38 16.09
CA THR A 9 -12.09 -46.07 14.82
C THR A 9 -11.59 -47.32 14.11
N LEU A 10 -11.00 -48.28 14.85
CA LEU A 10 -10.55 -49.55 14.30
C LEU A 10 -11.72 -50.40 13.77
N ALA A 11 -12.85 -50.42 14.46
CA ALA A 11 -14.06 -51.12 13.98
C ALA A 11 -14.54 -50.57 12.63
N LYS A 12 -14.60 -49.23 12.48
CA LYS A 12 -14.94 -48.58 11.20
C LYS A 12 -13.94 -48.89 10.08
N LEU A 13 -12.65 -48.94 10.40
CA LEU A 13 -11.61 -49.27 9.42
C LEU A 13 -11.70 -50.71 8.96
N ARG A 14 -12.06 -51.65 9.83
CA ARG A 14 -12.32 -53.05 9.49
C ARG A 14 -13.45 -53.20 8.49
N GLU A 15 -14.57 -52.53 8.75
CA GLU A 15 -15.71 -52.50 7.82
C GLU A 15 -15.33 -51.90 6.46
N LEU A 16 -14.61 -50.78 6.47
CA LEU A 16 -14.24 -50.03 5.26
C LEU A 16 -13.25 -50.82 4.37
N LEU A 17 -12.33 -51.57 5.00
CA LEU A 17 -11.22 -52.27 4.32
C LEU A 17 -11.49 -53.73 4.12
N ASP A 18 -12.62 -54.24 4.63
CA ASP A 18 -12.99 -55.65 4.67
C ASP A 18 -11.84 -56.56 5.16
N ASP A 19 -11.20 -56.10 6.24
CA ASP A 19 -10.02 -56.78 6.86
C ASP A 19 -9.99 -56.50 8.35
N ASP A 20 -9.65 -57.52 9.16
CA ASP A 20 -9.55 -57.40 10.62
C ASP A 20 -8.44 -56.45 11.08
N LEU A 21 -7.49 -56.18 10.22
CA LEU A 21 -6.29 -55.34 10.42
C LEU A 21 -5.38 -55.82 11.55
N PHE A 22 -5.93 -56.22 12.69
CA PHE A 22 -5.16 -56.74 13.85
C PHE A 22 -5.91 -57.91 14.46
N LEU A 23 -5.19 -59.03 14.58
CA LEU A 23 -5.68 -60.25 15.22
C LEU A 23 -5.16 -60.32 16.66
N ARG A 24 -6.03 -60.80 17.58
CA ARG A 24 -5.68 -61.00 18.96
C ARG A 24 -5.01 -62.40 19.14
N THR A 25 -3.82 -62.45 19.66
CA THR A 25 -3.08 -63.67 19.95
C THR A 25 -2.73 -63.71 21.43
N ASN A 26 -2.21 -64.87 21.90
CA ASN A 26 -1.72 -65.03 23.27
C ASN A 26 -0.51 -64.11 23.58
N ARG A 27 0.12 -63.48 22.57
CA ARG A 27 1.25 -62.59 22.68
C ARG A 27 0.86 -61.09 22.41
N GLY A 28 -0.43 -60.78 22.26
CA GLY A 28 -0.92 -59.44 21.96
C GLY A 28 -1.56 -59.33 20.58
N LEU A 29 -1.64 -58.08 20.06
CA LEU A 29 -2.23 -57.81 18.73
C LEU A 29 -1.15 -57.98 17.63
N VAL A 30 -1.49 -58.74 16.61
CA VAL A 30 -0.61 -58.99 15.43
C VAL A 30 -1.32 -58.45 14.19
N PRO A 31 -0.60 -57.62 13.37
CA PRO A 31 -1.20 -57.06 12.15
C PRO A 31 -1.39 -58.12 11.07
N THR A 32 -2.48 -58.00 10.31
CA THR A 32 -2.73 -58.81 9.09
C THR A 32 -1.73 -58.43 7.99
N PRO A 33 -1.58 -59.24 6.92
CA PRO A 33 -0.79 -58.85 5.75
C PRO A 33 -1.26 -57.52 5.16
N ARG A 34 -2.59 -57.29 5.09
CA ARG A 34 -3.21 -56.07 4.59
C ARG A 34 -2.84 -54.86 5.45
N ALA A 35 -2.85 -54.99 6.76
CA ALA A 35 -2.43 -53.94 7.66
C ALA A 35 -0.93 -53.56 7.47
N ARG A 36 -0.08 -54.54 7.16
CA ARG A 36 1.35 -54.30 6.88
C ARG A 36 1.55 -53.53 5.56
N GLU A 37 0.81 -53.90 4.51
CA GLU A 37 0.83 -53.20 3.23
C GLU A 37 0.40 -51.75 3.38
N LEU A 38 -0.67 -51.48 4.14
CA LEU A 38 -1.18 -50.13 4.39
C LEU A 38 -0.25 -49.27 5.27
N ASN A 39 0.58 -49.86 6.10
CA ASN A 39 1.38 -49.17 7.07
C ASN A 39 2.32 -48.13 6.44
N GLY A 40 2.93 -48.44 5.30
CA GLY A 40 3.79 -47.49 4.57
C GLY A 40 3.05 -46.26 4.12
N GLY A 41 1.94 -46.44 3.43
CA GLY A 41 1.11 -45.31 2.94
C GLY A 41 0.51 -44.49 4.07
N VAL A 42 0.05 -45.12 5.14
CA VAL A 42 -0.47 -44.40 6.33
C VAL A 42 0.62 -43.60 7.02
N ALA A 43 1.84 -44.15 7.14
CA ALA A 43 2.97 -43.45 7.75
C ALA A 43 3.33 -42.19 6.94
N GLU A 44 3.39 -42.27 5.61
CA GLU A 44 3.62 -41.10 4.74
C GLU A 44 2.51 -40.06 4.86
N LEU A 45 1.24 -40.48 4.89
CA LEU A 45 0.11 -39.57 5.11
C LEU A 45 0.22 -38.83 6.44
N LEU A 46 0.61 -39.52 7.52
CA LEU A 46 0.76 -38.91 8.84
C LEU A 46 1.94 -37.91 8.88
N VAL A 47 3.05 -38.23 8.22
CA VAL A 47 4.18 -37.29 8.08
C VAL A 47 3.75 -36.06 7.31
N ASN A 48 3.08 -36.22 6.18
CA ASN A 48 2.60 -35.08 5.39
C ASN A 48 1.55 -34.27 6.14
N TYR A 49 0.65 -34.94 6.89
CA TYR A 49 -0.31 -34.30 7.77
C TYR A 49 0.38 -33.46 8.86
N GLY A 50 1.41 -34.00 9.49
CA GLY A 50 2.21 -33.30 10.49
C GLY A 50 2.83 -32.01 9.93
N ARG A 51 3.40 -32.07 8.74
CA ARG A 51 3.99 -30.90 8.05
C ARG A 51 3.01 -29.75 7.82
N LEU A 52 1.72 -30.03 7.62
CA LEU A 52 0.70 -28.98 7.45
C LEU A 52 0.52 -28.10 8.72
N PHE A 53 0.88 -28.61 9.88
CA PHE A 53 0.76 -27.90 11.18
C PHE A 53 2.11 -27.39 11.72
N GLU A 54 3.21 -27.71 11.03
CA GLU A 54 4.51 -27.11 11.38
C GLU A 54 4.46 -25.62 11.02
N LYS A 55 4.73 -24.77 12.01
CA LYS A 55 4.93 -23.35 11.76
C LYS A 55 6.29 -23.19 11.07
N GLU A 56 6.27 -22.98 9.77
CA GLU A 56 7.48 -22.62 9.05
C GLU A 56 8.05 -21.31 9.65
N VAL A 57 9.34 -21.34 9.96
CA VAL A 57 10.05 -20.13 10.38
C VAL A 57 10.12 -19.21 9.16
N PHE A 58 9.42 -18.10 9.21
CA PHE A 58 9.42 -17.14 8.12
C PHE A 58 10.84 -16.60 7.86
N ARG A 59 11.26 -16.67 6.61
CA ARG A 59 12.53 -16.11 6.13
C ARG A 59 12.25 -15.25 4.91
N PRO A 60 12.64 -13.96 4.94
CA PRO A 60 12.45 -13.07 3.79
C PRO A 60 13.03 -13.61 2.49
N SER A 61 14.20 -14.26 2.54
CA SER A 61 14.88 -14.87 1.37
C SER A 61 14.04 -15.91 0.62
N ASP A 62 13.08 -16.53 1.31
CA ASP A 62 12.27 -17.61 0.76
C ASP A 62 10.98 -17.11 0.10
N VAL A 63 10.69 -15.81 0.22
CA VAL A 63 9.49 -15.19 -0.35
C VAL A 63 9.57 -15.18 -1.88
N ARG A 64 8.64 -15.90 -2.53
CA ARG A 64 8.48 -15.98 -3.99
C ARG A 64 7.07 -15.55 -4.38
N ARG A 65 6.74 -14.29 -4.09
CA ARG A 65 5.40 -13.73 -4.28
C ARG A 65 5.50 -12.33 -4.86
N ILE A 66 4.54 -11.97 -5.70
CA ILE A 66 4.34 -10.60 -6.18
C ILE A 66 3.37 -9.90 -5.22
N PHE A 67 3.82 -8.81 -4.61
CA PHE A 67 2.98 -7.91 -3.83
C PHE A 67 2.44 -6.79 -4.71
N ARG A 68 1.12 -6.66 -4.76
CA ARG A 68 0.41 -5.66 -5.55
C ARG A 68 0.01 -4.50 -4.66
N ILE A 69 0.50 -3.31 -5.00
CA ILE A 69 0.30 -2.09 -4.22
C ILE A 69 -0.48 -1.09 -5.08
N LEU A 70 -1.69 -0.74 -4.64
CA LEU A 70 -2.52 0.29 -5.26
C LEU A 70 -2.10 1.66 -4.74
N CYS A 71 -1.66 2.54 -5.62
CA CYS A 71 -1.18 3.87 -5.20
C CYS A 71 -1.16 4.85 -6.38
N VAL A 72 -0.90 6.11 -6.05
CA VAL A 72 -0.56 7.16 -7.01
C VAL A 72 0.95 7.24 -7.20
N ASP A 73 1.41 7.86 -8.28
CA ASP A 73 2.84 8.02 -8.62
C ASP A 73 3.64 8.72 -7.51
N ASN A 74 3.05 9.73 -6.87
CA ASN A 74 3.63 10.40 -5.71
C ASN A 74 4.01 9.42 -4.58
N ALA A 75 3.14 8.47 -4.25
CA ALA A 75 3.42 7.52 -3.18
C ALA A 75 4.62 6.60 -3.50
N ILE A 76 4.77 6.22 -4.78
CA ILE A 76 5.92 5.44 -5.24
C ILE A 76 7.21 6.25 -5.06
N PHE A 77 7.20 7.48 -5.58
CA PHE A 77 8.37 8.33 -5.58
C PHE A 77 8.82 8.74 -4.17
N THR A 78 7.86 9.13 -3.33
CA THR A 78 8.14 9.73 -2.02
C THR A 78 8.35 8.70 -0.91
N PHE A 79 7.56 7.61 -0.91
CA PHE A 79 7.51 6.70 0.24
C PHE A 79 7.98 5.28 -0.06
N LEU A 80 7.76 4.78 -1.29
CA LEU A 80 7.99 3.37 -1.60
C LEU A 80 9.37 3.08 -2.20
N THR A 81 10.00 4.03 -2.87
CA THR A 81 11.31 3.81 -3.51
C THR A 81 12.36 3.25 -2.55
N PRO A 82 12.60 3.82 -1.35
CA PRO A 82 13.55 3.25 -0.39
C PRO A 82 13.14 1.86 0.10
N SER A 83 11.82 1.64 0.24
CA SER A 83 11.27 0.37 0.71
C SER A 83 11.49 -0.74 -0.31
N VAL A 84 11.30 -0.47 -1.61
CA VAL A 84 11.52 -1.44 -2.68
C VAL A 84 12.98 -1.90 -2.71
N SER A 85 13.92 -0.96 -2.61
CA SER A 85 15.35 -1.30 -2.55
C SER A 85 15.65 -2.26 -1.39
N ALA A 86 15.14 -1.96 -0.20
CA ALA A 86 15.33 -2.81 0.98
C ALA A 86 14.62 -4.18 0.88
N LEU A 87 13.46 -4.24 0.20
CA LEU A 87 12.75 -5.50 -0.06
C LEU A 87 13.55 -6.41 -1.00
N LEU A 88 14.05 -5.87 -2.12
CA LEU A 88 14.81 -6.62 -3.11
C LEU A 88 16.15 -7.10 -2.58
N GLU A 89 16.80 -6.33 -1.71
CA GLU A 89 18.05 -6.73 -1.05
C GLU A 89 17.84 -7.96 -0.13
N LYS A 90 16.76 -7.97 0.66
CA LYS A 90 16.50 -9.00 1.66
C LYS A 90 15.74 -10.22 1.12
N ALA A 91 15.00 -10.04 0.03
CA ALA A 91 14.18 -11.07 -0.62
C ALA A 91 14.34 -10.97 -2.15
N PRO A 92 15.44 -11.51 -2.73
CA PRO A 92 15.75 -11.35 -4.16
C PRO A 92 14.69 -11.94 -5.12
N SER A 93 13.83 -12.84 -4.62
CA SER A 93 12.77 -13.47 -5.41
C SER A 93 11.39 -12.82 -5.24
N ILE A 94 11.31 -11.72 -4.47
CA ILE A 94 10.07 -10.96 -4.31
C ILE A 94 9.77 -10.15 -5.58
N GLY A 95 8.49 -10.06 -5.95
CA GLY A 95 8.01 -9.10 -6.94
C GLY A 95 7.22 -7.98 -6.26
N VAL A 96 7.32 -6.77 -6.79
CA VAL A 96 6.46 -5.64 -6.41
C VAL A 96 5.82 -5.09 -7.66
N GLU A 97 4.49 -5.02 -7.66
CA GLU A 97 3.70 -4.49 -8.76
C GLU A 97 2.91 -3.27 -8.28
N PHE A 98 3.17 -2.12 -8.88
CA PHE A 98 2.39 -0.90 -8.62
C PHE A 98 1.24 -0.80 -9.60
N ARG A 99 0.05 -0.54 -9.06
CA ARG A 99 -1.17 -0.33 -9.85
C ARG A 99 -1.84 0.98 -9.45
N PRO A 100 -2.49 1.67 -10.41
CA PRO A 100 -3.29 2.85 -10.07
C PRO A 100 -4.35 2.53 -9.04
N ILE A 101 -4.52 3.42 -8.06
CA ILE A 101 -5.60 3.30 -7.10
C ILE A 101 -6.94 3.60 -7.77
N ARG A 102 -8.00 2.91 -7.36
CA ARG A 102 -9.34 2.99 -7.94
C ARG A 102 -10.37 3.11 -6.83
N ALA A 103 -11.59 3.55 -7.18
CA ALA A 103 -12.71 3.68 -6.24
C ALA A 103 -13.03 2.37 -5.50
N ASP A 104 -12.87 1.24 -6.16
CA ASP A 104 -13.12 -0.10 -5.63
C ASP A 104 -11.92 -0.74 -4.91
N PHE A 105 -10.91 0.04 -4.48
CA PHE A 105 -9.69 -0.52 -3.91
C PHE A 105 -9.92 -1.37 -2.65
N GLY A 106 -10.93 -1.05 -1.83
CA GLY A 106 -11.33 -1.90 -0.70
C GLY A 106 -11.75 -3.30 -1.15
N ARG A 107 -12.53 -3.41 -2.23
CA ARG A 107 -12.89 -4.69 -2.85
C ARG A 107 -11.66 -5.44 -3.36
N LEU A 108 -10.73 -4.75 -4.03
CA LEU A 108 -9.50 -5.38 -4.54
C LEU A 108 -8.61 -5.92 -3.41
N LEU A 109 -8.57 -5.25 -2.26
CA LEU A 109 -7.88 -5.74 -1.07
C LEU A 109 -8.58 -6.96 -0.46
N SER A 110 -9.91 -6.96 -0.37
CA SER A 110 -10.68 -8.07 0.19
C SER A 110 -10.63 -9.33 -0.68
N SER A 111 -10.72 -9.19 -2.01
CA SER A 111 -10.65 -10.31 -2.96
C SER A 111 -9.24 -10.89 -3.12
N GLY A 112 -8.20 -10.16 -2.74
CA GLY A 112 -6.81 -10.57 -2.94
C GLY A 112 -6.22 -10.22 -4.30
N GLU A 113 -6.93 -9.42 -5.07
CA GLU A 113 -6.41 -8.86 -6.32
C GLU A 113 -5.32 -7.80 -6.06
N ALA A 114 -5.31 -7.20 -4.85
CA ALA A 114 -4.24 -6.37 -4.33
C ALA A 114 -3.91 -6.76 -2.88
N ASP A 115 -2.68 -6.48 -2.46
CA ASP A 115 -2.18 -6.75 -1.10
C ASP A 115 -2.23 -5.52 -0.22
N PHE A 116 -1.88 -4.36 -0.78
CA PHE A 116 -1.82 -3.08 -0.10
C PHE A 116 -2.40 -1.95 -0.95
N ALA A 117 -2.82 -0.89 -0.28
CA ALA A 117 -3.09 0.39 -0.90
C ALA A 117 -2.36 1.50 -0.12
N ILE A 118 -1.95 2.57 -0.82
CA ILE A 118 -1.48 3.81 -0.18
C ILE A 118 -2.36 4.94 -0.67
N PHE A 119 -3.17 5.46 0.27
CA PHE A 119 -4.08 6.56 0.01
C PHE A 119 -4.39 7.30 1.32
N PRO A 120 -4.67 8.61 1.30
CA PRO A 120 -4.98 9.36 2.52
C PRO A 120 -6.35 9.03 3.12
N PHE A 121 -7.28 8.53 2.33
CA PHE A 121 -8.62 8.15 2.78
C PHE A 121 -8.71 6.65 3.03
N VAL A 122 -9.21 6.26 4.20
CA VAL A 122 -9.47 4.87 4.58
C VAL A 122 -10.98 4.64 4.58
N PRO A 123 -11.51 3.73 3.75
CA PRO A 123 -12.92 3.39 3.78
C PRO A 123 -13.36 2.90 5.16
N SER A 124 -14.62 3.17 5.51
CA SER A 124 -15.22 2.66 6.73
C SER A 124 -15.58 1.17 6.56
N ASP A 125 -14.57 0.32 6.66
CA ASP A 125 -14.71 -1.15 6.61
C ASP A 125 -13.94 -1.75 7.79
N PRO A 126 -14.61 -2.50 8.71
CA PRO A 126 -13.98 -3.09 9.87
C PRO A 126 -12.91 -4.15 9.53
N ASN A 127 -12.88 -4.64 8.30
CA ASN A 127 -11.87 -5.59 7.84
C ASN A 127 -10.63 -4.91 7.26
N LEU A 128 -10.61 -3.59 7.13
CA LEU A 128 -9.44 -2.86 6.70
C LEU A 128 -8.63 -2.36 7.90
N HIS A 129 -7.34 -2.61 7.82
CA HIS A 129 -6.35 -2.05 8.73
C HIS A 129 -5.59 -0.94 8.02
N SER A 130 -5.12 0.03 8.80
CA SER A 130 -4.40 1.18 8.25
C SER A 130 -3.29 1.64 9.18
N LEU A 131 -2.26 2.25 8.57
CA LEU A 131 -1.15 2.87 9.28
C LEU A 131 -0.71 4.12 8.51
N ARG A 132 -0.77 5.27 9.16
CA ARG A 132 -0.29 6.54 8.60
C ARG A 132 1.23 6.51 8.44
N LEU A 133 1.74 6.86 7.26
CA LEU A 133 3.16 6.80 6.93
C LEU A 133 3.90 8.10 7.25
N ALA A 134 3.22 9.25 7.11
CA ALA A 134 3.77 10.58 7.33
C ALA A 134 2.66 11.61 7.45
N ASP A 135 3.02 12.82 7.84
CA ASP A 135 2.21 14.02 7.63
C ASP A 135 2.58 14.67 6.31
N ASP A 136 1.56 15.16 5.60
CA ASP A 136 1.72 15.86 4.34
C ASP A 136 0.65 16.98 4.23
N VAL A 137 0.91 17.94 3.36
CA VAL A 137 0.00 19.05 3.07
C VAL A 137 0.18 19.45 1.62
N PHE A 138 -0.86 19.94 0.98
CA PHE A 138 -0.73 20.49 -0.36
C PHE A 138 -0.05 21.86 -0.33
N VAL A 139 0.91 22.04 -1.25
CA VAL A 139 1.60 23.30 -1.49
C VAL A 139 1.39 23.73 -2.93
N LEU A 140 1.36 25.04 -3.17
CA LEU A 140 1.25 25.62 -4.50
C LEU A 140 2.66 25.75 -5.09
N VAL A 141 2.79 25.37 -6.35
CA VAL A 141 4.06 25.31 -7.07
C VAL A 141 3.94 25.91 -8.47
N CYS A 142 5.06 26.45 -8.96
CA CYS A 142 5.18 26.93 -10.35
C CYS A 142 6.63 26.81 -10.83
N GLY A 143 6.88 27.13 -12.10
CA GLY A 143 8.24 27.25 -12.63
C GLY A 143 8.91 28.56 -12.16
N ARG A 144 10.23 28.60 -12.14
CA ARG A 144 11.07 29.77 -11.74
C ARG A 144 10.75 31.04 -12.52
N HIS A 145 10.42 30.90 -13.80
CA HIS A 145 10.14 32.02 -14.69
C HIS A 145 8.70 32.53 -14.58
N HIS A 146 7.87 31.86 -13.79
CA HIS A 146 6.47 32.25 -13.59
C HIS A 146 6.40 33.58 -12.83
N PRO A 147 5.49 34.51 -13.22
CA PRO A 147 5.34 35.78 -12.52
C PRO A 147 5.07 35.66 -11.00
N LEU A 148 4.34 34.61 -10.58
CA LEU A 148 4.12 34.34 -9.16
C LEU A 148 5.42 34.03 -8.40
N ALA A 149 6.42 33.40 -9.03
CA ALA A 149 7.68 33.12 -8.39
C ALA A 149 8.48 34.41 -8.10
N LYS A 150 8.39 35.40 -9.01
CA LYS A 150 8.98 36.73 -8.79
C LYS A 150 8.20 37.48 -7.71
N LEU A 151 6.89 37.49 -7.78
CA LEU A 151 6.05 38.20 -6.83
C LEU A 151 6.20 37.68 -5.40
N ALA A 152 6.42 36.36 -5.24
CA ALA A 152 6.67 35.70 -3.95
C ALA A 152 7.98 36.16 -3.27
N GLN A 153 8.95 36.66 -4.05
CA GLN A 153 10.18 37.27 -3.49
C GLN A 153 9.99 38.70 -2.98
N GLU A 154 8.96 39.39 -3.49
CA GLU A 154 8.69 40.78 -3.16
C GLU A 154 7.70 40.91 -1.99
N ARG A 155 6.75 40.01 -1.88
CA ARG A 155 5.73 40.00 -0.81
C ARG A 155 5.06 38.62 -0.64
N THR A 156 4.34 38.46 0.45
CA THR A 156 3.45 37.31 0.65
C THR A 156 2.37 37.29 -0.45
N LEU A 157 2.15 36.11 -1.04
CA LEU A 157 1.12 35.91 -2.04
C LEU A 157 -0.26 35.84 -1.40
N THR A 158 -1.25 36.28 -2.14
CA THR A 158 -2.67 36.19 -1.78
C THR A 158 -3.41 35.29 -2.77
N ARG A 159 -4.58 34.76 -2.39
CA ARG A 159 -5.44 33.97 -3.29
C ARG A 159 -5.78 34.70 -4.59
N LYS A 160 -5.85 36.03 -4.57
CA LYS A 160 -6.15 36.85 -5.77
C LYS A 160 -5.04 36.79 -6.82
N ASP A 161 -3.78 36.64 -6.39
CA ASP A 161 -2.64 36.59 -7.31
C ASP A 161 -2.72 35.38 -8.24
N PHE A 162 -3.26 34.28 -7.75
CA PHE A 162 -3.39 33.04 -8.54
C PHE A 162 -4.50 33.12 -9.60
N LYS A 163 -5.52 33.95 -9.41
CA LYS A 163 -6.65 34.09 -10.34
C LYS A 163 -6.24 34.62 -11.72
N ALA A 164 -5.12 35.33 -11.79
CA ALA A 164 -4.60 35.90 -13.04
C ALA A 164 -3.96 34.85 -13.96
N TYR A 165 -3.70 33.64 -13.45
CA TYR A 165 -2.95 32.62 -14.17
C TYR A 165 -3.71 31.32 -14.24
N ARG A 166 -3.49 30.57 -15.32
CA ARG A 166 -4.08 29.25 -15.51
C ARG A 166 -3.33 28.20 -14.67
N GLN A 167 -4.03 27.13 -14.33
CA GLN A 167 -3.52 26.10 -13.45
C GLN A 167 -3.49 24.70 -14.09
N ILE A 168 -2.67 23.82 -13.54
CA ILE A 168 -2.76 22.37 -13.74
C ILE A 168 -3.50 21.77 -12.55
N ARG A 169 -4.52 20.96 -12.83
CA ARG A 169 -5.21 20.17 -11.82
C ARG A 169 -4.76 18.71 -11.90
N VAL A 170 -4.37 18.16 -10.76
CA VAL A 170 -4.13 16.73 -10.63
C VAL A 170 -5.38 16.08 -10.04
N MET A 171 -5.88 15.08 -10.75
CA MET A 171 -7.05 14.30 -10.37
C MET A 171 -6.58 12.87 -10.11
N THR A 172 -6.46 12.48 -8.84
CA THR A 172 -5.90 11.19 -8.47
C THR A 172 -6.93 10.32 -7.77
N GLY A 173 -6.96 9.06 -8.15
CA GLY A 173 -7.61 8.02 -7.40
C GLY A 173 -9.11 7.87 -7.62
N PRO A 174 -9.78 7.34 -6.60
CA PRO A 174 -11.18 6.92 -6.65
C PRO A 174 -12.18 8.04 -6.96
N LEU A 175 -11.75 9.26 -6.84
CA LEU A 175 -12.59 10.45 -6.87
C LEU A 175 -12.40 11.26 -8.17
N ASN A 176 -12.27 10.57 -9.30
CA ASN A 176 -12.06 11.16 -10.63
C ASN A 176 -13.25 12.00 -11.16
N ASP A 177 -14.27 12.24 -10.35
CA ASP A 177 -15.33 13.15 -10.72
C ASP A 177 -14.84 14.61 -10.58
N LEU A 178 -15.30 15.47 -11.50
CA LEU A 178 -14.95 16.89 -11.54
C LEU A 178 -15.25 17.64 -10.23
N ASP A 179 -16.06 17.01 -9.39
CA ASP A 179 -16.48 17.45 -8.07
C ASP A 179 -15.82 16.54 -6.99
N ASP A 180 -14.48 16.49 -6.91
CA ASP A 180 -13.83 15.88 -5.76
C ASP A 180 -13.87 16.86 -4.57
N PRO A 181 -14.94 16.82 -3.73
CA PRO A 181 -15.11 17.76 -2.63
C PRO A 181 -14.02 17.60 -1.58
N TRP A 182 -13.42 16.39 -1.49
CA TRP A 182 -12.38 16.14 -0.52
C TRP A 182 -11.07 16.85 -0.88
N PHE A 183 -10.64 16.69 -2.14
CA PHE A 183 -9.39 17.32 -2.58
C PHE A 183 -9.47 18.84 -2.56
N ASP A 184 -10.61 19.39 -2.99
CA ASP A 184 -10.82 20.83 -3.09
C ASP A 184 -11.04 21.47 -1.70
N ALA A 185 -11.79 20.81 -0.82
CA ALA A 185 -12.06 21.29 0.54
C ALA A 185 -10.85 21.13 1.47
N GLU A 186 -10.19 19.99 1.43
CA GLU A 186 -9.05 19.68 2.31
C GLU A 186 -7.77 20.42 1.90
N ALA A 187 -7.56 20.61 0.60
CA ALA A 187 -6.40 21.32 0.09
C ALA A 187 -6.57 22.85 0.11
N ASP A 188 -7.79 23.34 0.28
CA ASP A 188 -8.14 24.79 0.23
C ASP A 188 -7.51 25.52 -0.98
N ILE A 189 -7.45 24.82 -2.12
CA ILE A 189 -6.84 25.36 -3.34
C ILE A 189 -7.79 26.39 -3.96
N PRO A 190 -7.29 27.54 -4.42
CA PRO A 190 -8.10 28.54 -5.11
C PRO A 190 -8.50 28.04 -6.50
N LEU A 191 -9.44 27.08 -6.54
CA LEU A 191 -9.93 26.49 -7.78
C LEU A 191 -10.90 27.41 -8.48
N MET A 192 -10.61 27.64 -9.76
CA MET A 192 -11.56 28.22 -10.71
C MET A 192 -11.60 27.26 -11.90
N ALA A 193 -12.71 26.54 -12.06
CA ALA A 193 -12.86 25.53 -13.11
C ALA A 193 -12.53 26.08 -14.51
N GLU A 194 -12.88 27.33 -14.77
CA GLU A 194 -12.59 28.06 -15.99
C GLU A 194 -11.09 28.34 -16.24
N ASN A 195 -10.26 28.31 -15.20
CA ASN A 195 -8.84 28.61 -15.30
C ASN A 195 -7.95 27.37 -15.42
N ILE A 196 -8.51 26.17 -15.47
CA ILE A 196 -7.72 24.97 -15.64
C ILE A 196 -7.26 24.84 -17.10
N ALA A 197 -5.96 24.70 -17.29
CA ALA A 197 -5.34 24.50 -18.61
C ALA A 197 -5.07 23.04 -18.92
N VAL A 198 -4.71 22.27 -17.89
CA VAL A 198 -4.28 20.86 -18.00
C VAL A 198 -4.89 20.05 -16.85
N TRP A 199 -5.41 18.88 -17.17
CA TRP A 199 -5.81 17.86 -16.21
C TRP A 199 -4.81 16.70 -16.29
N SER A 200 -4.39 16.18 -15.15
CA SER A 200 -3.45 15.04 -15.08
C SER A 200 -3.90 14.06 -14.02
N SER A 201 -3.67 12.78 -14.24
CA SER A 201 -3.80 11.74 -13.21
C SER A 201 -2.48 11.47 -12.47
N PHE A 202 -1.43 12.24 -12.76
CA PHE A 202 -0.07 12.04 -12.25
C PHE A 202 0.49 13.34 -11.72
N PHE A 203 1.19 13.28 -10.59
CA PHE A 203 1.86 14.43 -9.98
C PHE A 203 3.25 14.71 -10.57
N ILE A 204 4.04 13.67 -10.83
CA ILE A 204 5.44 13.85 -11.22
C ILE A 204 5.59 14.57 -12.56
N PRO A 205 4.88 14.18 -13.63
CA PRO A 205 5.02 14.83 -14.94
C PRO A 205 4.62 16.31 -14.94
N ILE A 206 3.68 16.73 -14.07
CA ILE A 206 3.25 18.12 -14.05
C ILE A 206 4.35 19.07 -13.61
N ALA A 207 5.28 18.65 -12.77
CA ALA A 207 6.39 19.50 -12.35
C ALA A 207 7.24 19.97 -13.54
N GLN A 208 7.47 19.09 -14.53
CA GLN A 208 8.18 19.45 -15.73
C GLN A 208 7.39 20.44 -16.60
N ILE A 209 6.07 20.26 -16.71
CA ILE A 209 5.19 21.18 -17.44
C ILE A 209 5.22 22.55 -16.77
N LEU A 210 5.14 22.60 -15.45
CA LEU A 210 5.19 23.84 -14.68
C LEU A 210 6.51 24.61 -14.88
N CYS A 211 7.64 23.90 -14.95
CA CYS A 211 8.94 24.54 -15.22
C CYS A 211 9.06 25.15 -16.62
N GLN A 212 8.20 24.74 -17.57
CA GLN A 212 8.26 25.18 -18.98
C GLN A 212 7.10 26.12 -19.39
N THR A 213 6.18 26.42 -18.46
CA THR A 213 4.95 27.19 -18.76
C THR A 213 4.67 28.22 -17.69
N ASN A 214 3.75 29.15 -17.99
CA ASN A 214 3.18 30.06 -17.01
C ASN A 214 1.91 29.47 -16.35
N LEU A 215 2.01 28.20 -15.95
CA LEU A 215 0.98 27.52 -15.17
C LEU A 215 1.44 27.36 -13.73
N TRP A 216 0.49 27.31 -12.82
CA TRP A 216 0.74 26.88 -11.43
C TRP A 216 -0.09 25.63 -11.11
N GLY A 217 0.26 24.96 -10.05
CA GLY A 217 -0.46 23.77 -9.61
C GLY A 217 -0.29 23.51 -8.13
N ALA A 218 -0.99 22.50 -7.63
CA ALA A 218 -0.88 22.04 -6.26
C ALA A 218 -0.33 20.62 -6.24
N VAL A 219 0.65 20.38 -5.37
CA VAL A 219 1.25 19.06 -5.16
C VAL A 219 1.48 18.82 -3.68
N PRO A 220 1.57 17.57 -3.22
CA PRO A 220 1.99 17.24 -1.86
C PRO A 220 3.37 17.83 -1.54
N LEU A 221 3.54 18.38 -0.33
CA LEU A 221 4.81 18.99 0.11
C LEU A 221 5.97 18.00 0.05
N GLN A 222 5.75 16.77 0.51
CA GLN A 222 6.81 15.76 0.54
C GLN A 222 7.33 15.46 -0.88
N LEU A 223 6.43 15.47 -1.87
CA LEU A 223 6.80 15.37 -3.28
C LEU A 223 7.53 16.63 -3.77
N ALA A 224 6.97 17.82 -3.50
CA ALA A 224 7.52 19.09 -3.96
C ALA A 224 8.99 19.26 -3.57
N VAL A 225 9.31 18.98 -2.31
CA VAL A 225 10.69 19.08 -1.78
C VAL A 225 11.65 18.11 -2.46
N GLN A 226 11.21 16.90 -2.78
CA GLN A 226 12.04 15.94 -3.50
C GLN A 226 12.19 16.32 -4.97
N LEU A 227 11.13 16.80 -5.60
CA LEU A 227 11.18 17.27 -6.99
C LEU A 227 12.08 18.49 -7.15
N GLN A 228 12.12 19.42 -6.20
CA GLN A 228 13.04 20.57 -6.23
C GLN A 228 14.52 20.14 -6.27
N LYS A 229 14.88 19.03 -5.62
CA LYS A 229 16.27 18.52 -5.69
C LYS A 229 16.65 18.05 -7.09
N LEU A 230 15.68 17.53 -7.85
CA LEU A 230 15.87 17.02 -9.23
C LEU A 230 15.62 18.13 -10.27
N MET A 231 14.71 19.03 -9.98
CA MET A 231 14.28 20.14 -10.84
C MET A 231 14.37 21.45 -10.07
N PRO A 232 15.55 22.09 -9.99
CA PRO A 232 15.74 23.33 -9.21
C PRO A 232 14.91 24.52 -9.71
N ASP A 233 14.33 24.41 -10.90
CA ASP A 233 13.41 25.42 -11.45
C ASP A 233 11.97 25.29 -10.97
N LEU A 234 11.63 24.24 -10.21
CA LEU A 234 10.36 24.14 -9.53
C LEU A 234 10.40 24.98 -8.25
N ILE A 235 9.48 25.92 -8.11
CA ILE A 235 9.39 26.82 -6.96
C ILE A 235 8.17 26.49 -6.12
N ILE A 236 8.35 26.30 -4.83
CA ILE A 236 7.28 26.20 -3.85
C ILE A 236 6.87 27.62 -3.45
N LEU A 237 5.62 27.97 -3.71
CA LEU A 237 5.06 29.30 -3.47
C LEU A 237 4.48 29.46 -2.06
N GLY A 238 4.23 28.37 -1.36
CA GLY A 238 3.60 28.34 -0.06
C GLY A 238 2.43 27.37 0.01
N ARG A 239 1.75 27.32 1.16
CA ARG A 239 0.52 26.53 1.36
C ARG A 239 -0.68 27.43 1.62
N PRO A 240 -1.89 27.04 1.18
CA PRO A 240 -3.11 27.71 1.61
C PRO A 240 -3.26 27.67 3.14
N LYS A 241 -3.82 28.74 3.71
CA LYS A 241 -3.91 28.91 5.18
C LYS A 241 -4.74 27.80 5.85
N ASN A 242 -5.83 27.40 5.20
CA ASN A 242 -6.76 26.42 5.72
C ASN A 242 -6.49 25.00 5.19
N ALA A 243 -5.38 24.79 4.44
CA ALA A 243 -5.03 23.47 3.94
C ALA A 243 -4.85 22.47 5.09
N VAL A 244 -5.60 21.39 5.05
CA VAL A 244 -5.59 20.35 6.09
C VAL A 244 -4.33 19.50 5.98
N VAL A 245 -3.73 19.20 7.12
CA VAL A 245 -2.65 18.22 7.20
C VAL A 245 -3.27 16.84 7.09
N TYR A 246 -2.97 16.14 6.01
CA TYR A 246 -3.39 14.77 5.79
C TYR A 246 -2.19 13.81 5.92
N GLY A 247 -2.40 12.52 5.70
CA GLY A 247 -1.30 11.57 5.68
C GLY A 247 -1.50 10.41 4.73
N PRO A 248 -0.54 10.18 3.82
CA PRO A 248 -0.54 8.94 3.08
C PRO A 248 -0.54 7.77 4.05
N THR A 249 -1.50 6.89 3.88
CA THR A 249 -1.82 5.81 4.81
C THR A 249 -1.68 4.48 4.08
N LEU A 250 -0.90 3.56 4.65
CA LEU A 250 -0.80 2.18 4.18
C LEU A 250 -2.03 1.42 4.67
N ILE A 251 -2.76 0.79 3.75
CA ILE A 251 -4.03 0.10 4.00
C ILE A 251 -3.90 -1.34 3.53
N TRP A 252 -4.44 -2.29 4.33
CA TRP A 252 -4.49 -3.71 3.98
C TRP A 252 -5.72 -4.37 4.59
N HIS A 253 -6.10 -5.54 4.05
CA HIS A 253 -7.26 -6.28 4.52
C HIS A 253 -6.88 -7.28 5.63
N ASN A 254 -7.83 -7.59 6.52
CA ASN A 254 -7.67 -8.53 7.65
C ASN A 254 -7.19 -9.93 7.21
N ARG A 255 -7.52 -10.39 5.99
CA ARG A 255 -7.07 -11.67 5.43
C ARG A 255 -5.53 -11.84 5.42
N THR A 256 -4.77 -10.74 5.32
CA THR A 256 -3.30 -10.74 5.32
C THR A 256 -2.70 -10.10 6.57
N HIS A 257 -3.54 -9.78 7.56
CA HIS A 257 -3.09 -9.08 8.76
C HIS A 257 -2.00 -9.86 9.51
N GLN A 258 -2.15 -11.19 9.59
CA GLN A 258 -1.23 -12.09 10.28
C GLN A 258 -0.34 -12.90 9.31
N ASP A 259 -0.46 -12.71 7.99
CA ASP A 259 0.42 -13.37 7.01
C ASP A 259 1.86 -12.91 7.21
N PRO A 260 2.83 -13.81 7.52
CA PRO A 260 4.19 -13.42 7.89
C PRO A 260 4.91 -12.59 6.82
N ALA A 261 4.69 -12.92 5.54
CA ALA A 261 5.28 -12.17 4.43
C ALA A 261 4.69 -10.76 4.33
N SER A 262 3.37 -10.62 4.47
CA SER A 262 2.70 -9.30 4.47
C SER A 262 3.08 -8.46 5.68
N VAL A 263 3.21 -9.07 6.86
CA VAL A 263 3.70 -8.38 8.09
C VAL A 263 5.11 -7.85 7.86
N TRP A 264 5.99 -8.67 7.30
CA TRP A 264 7.36 -8.26 7.01
C TRP A 264 7.42 -7.14 5.97
N VAL A 265 6.69 -7.23 4.85
CA VAL A 265 6.64 -6.17 3.82
C VAL A 265 6.15 -4.85 4.43
N ARG A 266 5.09 -4.87 5.24
CA ARG A 266 4.62 -3.67 5.96
C ARG A 266 5.70 -3.08 6.86
N SER A 267 6.41 -3.92 7.60
CA SER A 267 7.49 -3.46 8.49
C SER A 267 8.61 -2.77 7.71
N VAL A 268 8.98 -3.29 6.53
CA VAL A 268 9.98 -2.67 5.66
C VAL A 268 9.47 -1.34 5.11
N ILE A 269 8.21 -1.26 4.66
CA ILE A 269 7.61 0.00 4.17
C ILE A 269 7.61 1.07 5.26
N VAL A 270 7.30 0.70 6.49
CA VAL A 270 7.24 1.65 7.63
C VAL A 270 8.63 2.09 8.06
N SER A 271 9.58 1.16 8.16
CA SER A 271 10.93 1.42 8.68
C SER A 271 11.89 1.98 7.65
N ALA A 272 11.55 1.98 6.35
CA ALA A 272 12.43 2.53 5.32
C ALA A 272 12.73 4.02 5.59
N PRO A 273 13.99 4.45 5.44
CA PRO A 273 14.36 5.83 5.67
C PRO A 273 13.64 6.76 4.69
N LYS A 274 13.03 7.82 5.23
CA LYS A 274 12.31 8.83 4.45
C LYS A 274 12.86 10.20 4.81
N THR A 275 13.21 10.99 3.78
CA THR A 275 13.58 12.39 3.99
C THR A 275 12.30 13.23 3.90
N LEU A 276 11.70 13.49 5.06
CA LEU A 276 10.44 14.23 5.16
C LEU A 276 10.70 15.68 5.55
N ALA A 277 9.96 16.60 4.94
CA ALA A 277 9.91 18.00 5.31
C ALA A 277 8.91 18.20 6.45
N ASP A 278 9.19 19.15 7.33
CA ASP A 278 8.22 19.59 8.34
C ASP A 278 7.09 20.38 7.67
N VAL A 279 5.87 19.90 7.76
CA VAL A 279 4.68 20.55 7.18
C VAL A 279 4.44 21.94 7.76
N ASN A 280 4.94 22.23 8.94
CA ASN A 280 4.82 23.53 9.59
C ASN A 280 5.90 24.54 9.17
N SER A 281 6.94 24.10 8.47
CA SER A 281 8.03 24.98 7.99
C SER A 281 7.64 25.82 6.78
N ILE A 282 6.54 25.53 6.12
CA ILE A 282 6.09 26.21 4.90
C ILE A 282 5.21 27.41 5.25
N HIS A 283 5.54 28.55 4.70
CA HIS A 283 4.79 29.78 4.89
C HIS A 283 3.38 29.71 4.28
N PHE A 284 2.48 30.47 4.85
CA PHE A 284 1.09 30.55 4.39
C PHE A 284 0.92 31.55 3.25
N ILE A 285 -0.04 31.28 2.39
CA ILE A 285 -0.60 32.23 1.41
C ILE A 285 -1.78 32.92 2.11
N GLU A 286 -1.85 34.24 2.00
CA GLU A 286 -2.92 35.04 2.58
C GLU A 286 -4.22 34.95 1.76
N ASP A 287 -5.35 35.28 2.39
CA ASP A 287 -6.70 35.26 1.78
C ASP A 287 -6.90 36.36 0.74
#